data_7d0ecf28ddc198fcbe28e2edee0fea2c
#
_entry.id   7d0ecf28ddc198fcbe28e2edee0fea2c
#
_cell.length_a   1.000
_cell.length_b   1.000
_cell.length_c   1.000
_cell.angle_alpha   90.00
_cell.angle_beta   90.00
_cell.angle_gamma   90.00
#
_symmetry.space_group_name_H-M   'P 1'
#
loop_
_entity.id
_entity.type
_entity.pdbx_description
1 polymer ?
#
loop_
_entity_poly.entity_id
_entity_poly.type
_entity_poly.pdbx_seq_one_letter_code
_entity_poly.pdbx_strand_id
1 'polypeptide(L)'
;LMNRRTERMDLMGVSIDDKITDRYYQKEAIRAVCEQIAQGFRKHLLVMATGTGKTRTASSLTDVLSRGKWVTNMLFLADRTALVKQAKDDFKNYLPDMSLCNLCSNKDDRNARIVFSTYPTILNAIDDTKSKDGRQLFTPAHFDLIIIDESHRSIFKKYRAIFEYFDAFMVGLTATPKTDVDRNTYDFFETAHGVPTYPYDYETAVQ
;
A
#
# COMPACT_ATOMS: atom_id res chain seq x y z
N LEU A 1 6.70 -21.11 -2.52
CA LEU A 1 5.69 -20.33 -3.26
C LEU A 1 4.38 -21.09 -3.48
N MET A 2 4.42 -22.39 -3.83
CA MET A 2 3.19 -23.17 -4.03
C MET A 2 2.34 -23.32 -2.75
N ASN A 3 2.95 -23.59 -1.58
CA ASN A 3 2.19 -23.77 -0.32
C ASN A 3 1.43 -22.51 0.11
N ARG A 4 1.93 -21.32 -0.19
CA ARG A 4 1.23 -20.06 0.17
C ARG A 4 -0.06 -19.83 -0.63
N ARG A 5 -0.17 -20.35 -1.86
CA ARG A 5 -1.38 -20.20 -2.69
C ARG A 5 -2.53 -21.11 -2.24
N THR A 6 -2.23 -22.27 -1.70
CA THR A 6 -3.23 -23.24 -1.22
C THR A 6 -3.87 -22.85 0.11
N GLU A 7 -3.24 -21.93 0.86
CA GLU A 7 -3.74 -21.47 2.16
C GLU A 7 -4.54 -20.15 2.08
N ARG A 8 -4.61 -19.52 0.90
CA ARG A 8 -5.36 -18.28 0.71
C ARG A 8 -6.84 -18.50 0.93
N MET A 9 -7.42 -17.65 1.78
CA MET A 9 -8.85 -17.64 2.04
C MET A 9 -9.57 -16.83 0.96
N ASP A 10 -10.87 -17.09 0.78
CA ASP A 10 -11.72 -16.18 0.04
C ASP A 10 -11.79 -14.82 0.75
N LEU A 11 -11.28 -13.77 0.09
CA LEU A 11 -11.20 -12.42 0.67
C LEU A 11 -12.57 -11.82 0.96
N MET A 12 -13.61 -12.22 0.23
CA MET A 12 -14.95 -11.72 0.46
C MET A 12 -15.56 -12.30 1.75
N GLY A 13 -15.07 -13.47 2.18
CA GLY A 13 -15.43 -14.11 3.46
C GLY A 13 -14.65 -13.58 4.67
N VAL A 14 -13.53 -12.85 4.46
CA VAL A 14 -12.77 -12.26 5.57
C VAL A 14 -13.50 -11.03 6.09
N SER A 15 -13.89 -11.02 7.37
CA SER A 15 -14.56 -9.85 7.99
C SER A 15 -13.62 -8.64 8.09
N ILE A 16 -14.15 -7.44 7.93
CA ILE A 16 -13.44 -6.20 8.24
C ILE A 16 -13.60 -5.92 9.73
N ASP A 17 -12.50 -5.61 10.43
CA ASP A 17 -12.54 -5.30 11.85
C ASP A 17 -13.05 -3.86 12.08
N ASP A 18 -14.23 -3.75 12.70
CA ASP A 18 -14.88 -2.47 13.01
C ASP A 18 -14.09 -1.62 14.02
N LYS A 19 -13.18 -2.22 14.77
CA LYS A 19 -12.26 -1.47 15.66
C LYS A 19 -11.23 -0.68 14.86
N ILE A 20 -10.82 -1.22 13.68
CA ILE A 20 -9.91 -0.52 12.79
C ILE A 20 -10.69 0.48 11.95
N THR A 21 -11.80 0.09 11.33
CA THR A 21 -12.65 1.00 10.55
C THR A 21 -14.12 0.61 10.61
N ASP A 22 -14.95 1.56 10.97
CA ASP A 22 -16.42 1.45 11.06
C ASP A 22 -17.16 2.19 9.94
N ARG A 23 -16.46 3.09 9.22
CA ARG A 23 -17.07 3.94 8.19
C ARG A 23 -17.37 3.14 6.92
N TYR A 24 -18.60 3.29 6.41
CA TYR A 24 -19.07 2.52 5.25
C TYR A 24 -18.18 2.67 4.02
N TYR A 25 -17.78 3.90 3.65
CA TYR A 25 -16.96 4.15 2.47
C TYR A 25 -15.56 3.54 2.57
N GLN A 26 -14.99 3.45 3.78
CA GLN A 26 -13.70 2.77 3.98
C GLN A 26 -13.86 1.26 3.77
N LYS A 27 -14.96 0.67 4.26
CA LYS A 27 -15.27 -0.75 4.04
C LYS A 27 -15.52 -1.05 2.57
N GLU A 28 -16.24 -0.18 1.86
CA GLU A 28 -16.46 -0.32 0.41
C GLU A 28 -15.14 -0.25 -0.36
N ALA A 29 -14.23 0.68 -0.03
CA ALA A 29 -12.91 0.77 -0.64
C ALA A 29 -12.10 -0.52 -0.44
N ILE A 30 -12.11 -1.08 0.77
CA ILE A 30 -11.44 -2.34 1.09
C ILE A 30 -12.05 -3.49 0.29
N ARG A 31 -13.38 -3.59 0.23
CA ARG A 31 -14.07 -4.63 -0.55
C ARG A 31 -13.79 -4.54 -2.03
N ALA A 32 -13.78 -3.34 -2.61
CA ALA A 32 -13.44 -3.13 -4.02
C ALA A 32 -12.03 -3.64 -4.35
N VAL A 33 -11.04 -3.36 -3.50
CA VAL A 33 -9.68 -3.89 -3.68
C VAL A 33 -9.65 -5.42 -3.54
N CYS A 34 -10.30 -5.97 -2.51
CA CYS A 34 -10.36 -7.42 -2.28
C CYS A 34 -11.00 -8.16 -3.46
N GLU A 35 -12.09 -7.62 -4.02
CA GLU A 35 -12.76 -8.18 -5.19
C GLU A 35 -11.84 -8.19 -6.41
N GLN A 36 -11.16 -7.09 -6.70
CA GLN A 36 -10.23 -7.03 -7.82
C GLN A 36 -9.02 -7.96 -7.63
N ILE A 37 -8.49 -8.09 -6.41
CA ILE A 37 -7.43 -9.05 -6.10
C ILE A 37 -7.92 -10.49 -6.38
N ALA A 38 -9.14 -10.83 -5.95
CA ALA A 38 -9.73 -12.15 -6.20
C ALA A 38 -9.92 -12.43 -7.71
N GLN A 39 -10.18 -11.39 -8.51
CA GLN A 39 -10.26 -11.46 -9.98
C GLN A 39 -8.87 -11.53 -10.67
N GLY A 40 -7.78 -11.38 -9.92
CA GLY A 40 -6.41 -11.48 -10.42
C GLY A 40 -5.73 -10.15 -10.74
N PHE A 41 -6.39 -9.01 -10.50
CA PHE A 41 -5.77 -7.70 -10.67
C PHE A 41 -4.72 -7.47 -9.58
N ARG A 42 -3.63 -6.79 -9.94
CA ARG A 42 -2.49 -6.59 -9.04
C ARG A 42 -2.28 -5.14 -8.62
N LYS A 43 -2.88 -4.20 -9.33
CA LYS A 43 -2.71 -2.77 -9.10
C LYS A 43 -4.07 -2.11 -8.86
N HIS A 44 -4.16 -1.28 -7.85
CA HIS A 44 -5.40 -0.68 -7.38
C HIS A 44 -5.18 0.78 -7.02
N LEU A 45 -6.09 1.66 -7.41
CA LEU A 45 -6.05 3.09 -7.10
C LEU A 45 -7.27 3.48 -6.28
N LEU A 46 -7.04 3.99 -5.06
CA LEU A 46 -8.07 4.54 -4.19
C LEU A 46 -7.96 6.08 -4.24
N VAL A 47 -9.01 6.71 -4.74
CA VAL A 47 -9.17 8.16 -4.70
C VAL A 47 -10.04 8.48 -3.49
N MET A 48 -9.44 9.05 -2.45
CA MET A 48 -10.10 9.35 -1.18
C MET A 48 -9.76 10.76 -0.72
N ALA A 49 -10.75 11.60 -0.49
CA ALA A 49 -10.56 12.99 -0.07
C ALA A 49 -9.69 13.10 1.20
N THR A 50 -9.07 14.26 1.39
CA THR A 50 -8.28 14.55 2.60
C THR A 50 -9.15 14.42 3.85
N GLY A 51 -8.63 13.82 4.91
CA GLY A 51 -9.36 13.64 6.17
C GLY A 51 -10.33 12.45 6.20
N THR A 52 -10.50 11.71 5.10
CA THR A 52 -11.36 10.52 5.05
C THR A 52 -10.73 9.26 5.66
N GLY A 53 -9.47 9.35 6.13
CA GLY A 53 -8.78 8.26 6.80
C GLY A 53 -8.10 7.28 5.85
N LYS A 54 -7.39 7.76 4.83
CA LYS A 54 -6.60 6.93 3.90
C LYS A 54 -5.69 5.93 4.62
N THR A 55 -4.93 6.39 5.62
CA THR A 55 -4.02 5.53 6.40
C THR A 55 -4.79 4.46 7.18
N ARG A 56 -5.95 4.81 7.76
CA ARG A 56 -6.84 3.87 8.45
C ARG A 56 -7.38 2.81 7.49
N THR A 57 -7.80 3.21 6.29
CA THR A 57 -8.25 2.29 5.23
C THR A 57 -7.12 1.34 4.82
N ALA A 58 -5.90 1.87 4.64
CA ALA A 58 -4.72 1.06 4.31
C ALA A 58 -4.37 0.06 5.42
N SER A 59 -4.47 0.47 6.70
CA SER A 59 -4.25 -0.43 7.84
C SER A 59 -5.28 -1.56 7.87
N SER A 60 -6.56 -1.23 7.68
CA SER A 60 -7.63 -2.22 7.66
C SER A 60 -7.54 -3.17 6.46
N LEU A 61 -7.17 -2.67 5.28
CA LEU A 61 -6.90 -3.51 4.10
C LEU A 61 -5.74 -4.48 4.37
N THR A 62 -4.67 -3.98 5.00
CA THR A 62 -3.51 -4.81 5.38
C THR A 62 -3.93 -5.92 6.34
N ASP A 63 -4.78 -5.62 7.32
CA ASP A 63 -5.33 -6.61 8.25
C ASP A 63 -6.13 -7.69 7.53
N VAL A 64 -7.07 -7.31 6.66
CA VAL A 64 -7.90 -8.24 5.88
C VAL A 64 -7.03 -9.15 5.00
N LEU A 65 -6.08 -8.58 4.26
CA LEU A 65 -5.19 -9.35 3.37
C LEU A 65 -4.24 -10.28 4.15
N SER A 66 -3.80 -9.85 5.34
CA SER A 66 -2.94 -10.66 6.20
C SER A 66 -3.70 -11.82 6.83
N ARG A 67 -4.89 -11.60 7.39
CA ARG A 67 -5.75 -12.65 7.94
C ARG A 67 -6.23 -13.62 6.86
N GLY A 68 -6.50 -13.11 5.66
CA GLY A 68 -6.81 -13.92 4.48
C GLY A 68 -5.62 -14.70 3.91
N LYS A 69 -4.41 -14.54 4.48
CA LYS A 69 -3.16 -15.20 4.03
C LYS A 69 -2.71 -14.85 2.61
N TRP A 70 -3.11 -13.68 2.12
CA TRP A 70 -2.66 -13.14 0.84
C TRP A 70 -1.36 -12.34 0.96
N VAL A 71 -1.15 -11.68 2.10
CA VAL A 71 -0.03 -10.78 2.38
C VAL A 71 0.64 -11.18 3.69
N THR A 72 1.96 -11.28 3.68
CA THR A 72 2.79 -11.48 4.87
C THR A 72 3.61 -10.24 5.16
N ASN A 73 4.35 -9.72 4.18
CA ASN A 73 5.21 -8.56 4.30
C ASN A 73 4.69 -7.41 3.45
N MET A 74 4.70 -6.21 4.01
CA MET A 74 4.21 -5.01 3.36
C MET A 74 5.25 -3.88 3.40
N LEU A 75 5.27 -3.10 2.32
CA LEU A 75 6.00 -1.85 2.21
C LEU A 75 5.02 -0.69 2.12
N PHE A 76 5.18 0.32 2.98
CA PHE A 76 4.46 1.59 2.91
C PHE A 76 5.41 2.70 2.45
N LEU A 77 5.08 3.38 1.36
CA LEU A 77 5.88 4.43 0.77
C LEU A 77 5.21 5.79 0.91
N ALA A 78 5.95 6.77 1.41
CA ALA A 78 5.55 8.17 1.46
C ALA A 78 6.69 9.09 0.97
N ASP A 79 6.36 10.32 0.61
CA ASP A 79 7.31 11.26 0.02
C ASP A 79 8.32 11.82 1.06
N ARG A 80 7.89 11.94 2.33
CA ARG A 80 8.69 12.61 3.39
C ARG A 80 8.82 11.74 4.62
N THR A 81 9.95 11.86 5.32
CA THR A 81 10.24 11.13 6.56
C THR A 81 9.22 11.42 7.68
N ALA A 82 8.67 12.63 7.73
CA ALA A 82 7.62 12.98 8.69
C ALA A 82 6.33 12.16 8.44
N LEU A 83 5.93 11.99 7.16
CA LEU A 83 4.77 11.18 6.79
C LEU A 83 5.01 9.70 7.03
N VAL A 84 6.23 9.21 6.79
CA VAL A 84 6.66 7.84 7.11
C VAL A 84 6.50 7.56 8.60
N LYS A 85 6.97 8.47 9.46
CA LYS A 85 6.84 8.35 10.91
C LYS A 85 5.36 8.36 11.33
N GLN A 86 4.59 9.32 10.84
CA GLN A 86 3.16 9.43 11.15
C GLN A 86 2.40 8.17 10.74
N ALA A 87 2.62 7.67 9.52
CA ALA A 87 1.98 6.44 9.05
C ALA A 87 2.34 5.24 9.93
N LYS A 88 3.62 5.10 10.33
CA LYS A 88 4.03 4.04 11.26
C LYS A 88 3.33 4.15 12.61
N ASP A 89 3.23 5.35 13.16
CA ASP A 89 2.58 5.59 14.47
C ASP A 89 1.07 5.27 14.36
N ASP A 90 0.40 5.65 13.28
CA ASP A 90 -0.99 5.32 13.02
C ASP A 90 -1.20 3.81 12.90
N PHE A 91 -0.37 3.11 12.11
CA PHE A 91 -0.43 1.65 11.97
C PHE A 91 -0.21 0.93 13.30
N LYS A 92 0.69 1.43 14.15
CA LYS A 92 0.91 0.87 15.49
C LYS A 92 -0.36 0.90 16.34
N ASN A 93 -1.17 1.96 16.21
CA ASN A 93 -2.43 2.07 16.93
C ASN A 93 -3.50 1.12 16.39
N TYR A 94 -3.53 0.89 15.06
CA TYR A 94 -4.54 0.03 14.42
C TYR A 94 -4.15 -1.45 14.40
N LEU A 95 -2.84 -1.75 14.32
CA LEU A 95 -2.29 -3.10 14.20
C LEU A 95 -1.19 -3.32 15.25
N PRO A 96 -1.52 -3.30 16.56
CA PRO A 96 -0.54 -3.34 17.63
C PRO A 96 0.30 -4.62 17.67
N ASP A 97 -0.23 -5.72 17.14
CA ASP A 97 0.44 -7.04 17.13
C ASP A 97 1.38 -7.24 15.95
N MET A 98 1.41 -6.32 14.99
CA MET A 98 2.31 -6.39 13.84
C MET A 98 3.65 -5.71 14.13
N SER A 99 4.75 -6.36 13.71
CA SER A 99 6.08 -5.75 13.77
C SER A 99 6.23 -4.68 12.69
N LEU A 100 6.68 -3.49 13.09
CA LEU A 100 6.79 -2.29 12.26
C LEU A 100 8.24 -1.78 12.24
N CYS A 101 8.71 -1.39 11.05
CA CYS A 101 10.03 -0.79 10.86
C CYS A 101 9.92 0.54 10.10
N ASN A 102 10.57 1.59 10.61
CA ASN A 102 10.85 2.79 9.85
C ASN A 102 12.26 2.68 9.25
N LEU A 103 12.35 2.40 7.96
CA LEU A 103 13.64 2.19 7.28
C LEU A 103 14.49 3.47 7.22
N CYS A 104 13.89 4.65 7.41
CA CYS A 104 14.60 5.92 7.52
C CYS A 104 15.31 6.09 8.89
N SER A 105 15.06 5.18 9.84
CA SER A 105 15.68 5.15 11.17
C SER A 105 16.65 3.98 11.27
N ASN A 106 17.86 4.24 11.77
CA ASN A 106 18.86 3.17 11.98
C ASN A 106 18.59 2.30 13.21
N LYS A 107 17.52 2.59 13.96
CA LYS A 107 17.20 1.93 15.25
C LYS A 107 16.17 0.81 15.12
N ASP A 108 15.46 0.74 13.99
CA ASP A 108 14.36 -0.20 13.80
C ASP A 108 14.83 -1.53 13.19
N ASP A 109 14.14 -2.61 13.56
CA ASP A 109 14.38 -3.95 12.99
C ASP A 109 13.88 -4.02 11.53
N ARG A 110 14.81 -4.26 10.62
CA ARG A 110 14.56 -4.35 9.17
C ARG A 110 13.82 -5.63 8.75
N ASN A 111 13.69 -6.62 9.64
CA ASN A 111 12.95 -7.86 9.41
C ASN A 111 11.47 -7.77 9.80
N ALA A 112 11.00 -6.56 10.14
CA ALA A 112 9.60 -6.34 10.47
C ALA A 112 8.66 -6.69 9.30
N ARG A 113 7.44 -7.09 9.62
CA ARG A 113 6.41 -7.44 8.64
C ARG A 113 5.94 -6.23 7.82
N ILE A 114 5.92 -5.05 8.43
CA ILE A 114 5.56 -3.80 7.77
C ILE A 114 6.74 -2.85 7.82
N VAL A 115 7.27 -2.52 6.65
CA VAL A 115 8.36 -1.56 6.46
C VAL A 115 7.79 -0.25 5.92
N PHE A 116 8.10 0.84 6.59
CA PHE A 116 7.76 2.20 6.18
C PHE A 116 9.00 2.90 5.67
N SER A 117 8.94 3.52 4.50
CA SER A 117 10.10 4.15 3.87
C SER A 117 9.72 5.36 3.02
N THR A 118 10.68 6.23 2.78
CA THR A 118 10.61 7.18 1.67
C THR A 118 11.08 6.50 0.38
N TYR A 119 10.68 7.06 -0.77
CA TYR A 119 11.09 6.55 -2.09
C TYR A 119 12.62 6.54 -2.26
N PRO A 120 13.38 7.60 -1.91
CA PRO A 120 14.84 7.56 -2.01
C PRO A 120 15.48 6.49 -1.13
N THR A 121 14.96 6.28 0.09
CA THR A 121 15.53 5.32 1.02
C THR A 121 15.37 3.89 0.53
N ILE A 122 14.16 3.51 0.05
CA ILE A 122 13.95 2.16 -0.48
C ILE A 122 14.71 1.95 -1.80
N LEU A 123 14.80 2.97 -2.65
CA LEU A 123 15.58 2.89 -3.89
C LEU A 123 17.06 2.57 -3.60
N ASN A 124 17.63 3.23 -2.59
CA ASN A 124 19.00 2.92 -2.16
C ASN A 124 19.13 1.52 -1.55
N ALA A 125 18.10 1.01 -0.90
CA ALA A 125 18.11 -0.31 -0.27
C ALA A 125 18.07 -1.48 -1.27
N ILE A 126 17.56 -1.24 -2.48
CA ILE A 126 17.54 -2.23 -3.58
C ILE A 126 18.66 -2.03 -4.60
N ASP A 127 19.47 -0.98 -4.47
CA ASP A 127 20.62 -0.71 -5.33
C ASP A 127 21.84 -1.49 -4.81
N ASP A 128 22.20 -2.57 -5.51
CA ASP A 128 23.32 -3.44 -5.19
C ASP A 128 24.67 -2.73 -5.24
N THR A 129 24.79 -1.68 -6.06
CA THR A 129 26.03 -0.87 -6.17
C THR A 129 26.32 -0.05 -4.92
N LYS A 130 25.33 0.19 -4.05
CA LYS A 130 25.43 1.00 -2.83
C LYS A 130 25.61 0.16 -1.56
N SER A 131 25.44 -1.14 -1.64
CA SER A 131 25.64 -2.06 -0.52
C SER A 131 27.11 -2.34 -0.31
N LYS A 132 27.57 -2.27 0.95
CA LYS A 132 28.98 -2.59 1.31
C LYS A 132 29.36 -4.03 0.99
N ASP A 133 28.38 -4.93 0.97
CA ASP A 133 28.56 -6.37 0.78
C ASP A 133 28.08 -6.84 -0.61
N GLY A 134 27.69 -5.92 -1.51
CA GLY A 134 27.14 -6.24 -2.83
C GLY A 134 25.78 -6.96 -2.79
N ARG A 135 25.10 -6.94 -1.64
CA ARG A 135 23.79 -7.56 -1.46
C ARG A 135 22.70 -6.52 -1.26
N GLN A 136 21.60 -6.68 -1.99
CA GLN A 136 20.39 -5.88 -1.79
C GLN A 136 19.79 -6.20 -0.42
N LEU A 137 19.23 -5.18 0.24
CA LEU A 137 18.61 -5.35 1.55
C LEU A 137 17.33 -6.20 1.47
N PHE A 138 16.59 -6.08 0.36
CA PHE A 138 15.36 -6.81 0.11
C PHE A 138 15.39 -7.51 -1.24
N THR A 139 14.88 -8.72 -1.30
CA THR A 139 14.72 -9.45 -2.56
C THR A 139 13.47 -8.98 -3.32
N PRO A 140 13.35 -9.20 -4.64
CA PRO A 140 12.14 -8.86 -5.41
C PRO A 140 10.83 -9.42 -4.85
N ALA A 141 10.88 -10.59 -4.21
CA ALA A 141 9.73 -11.27 -3.61
C ALA A 141 9.56 -11.02 -2.10
N HIS A 142 10.30 -10.05 -1.53
CA HIS A 142 10.25 -9.80 -0.08
C HIS A 142 8.90 -9.23 0.37
N PHE A 143 8.35 -8.28 -0.39
CA PHE A 143 7.06 -7.67 -0.08
C PHE A 143 5.95 -8.27 -0.95
N ASP A 144 4.83 -8.59 -0.31
CA ASP A 144 3.61 -9.07 -1.00
C ASP A 144 2.67 -7.91 -1.36
N LEU A 145 2.78 -6.78 -0.65
CA LEU A 145 1.95 -5.59 -0.82
C LEU A 145 2.78 -4.31 -0.70
N ILE A 146 2.58 -3.38 -1.61
CA ILE A 146 3.14 -2.02 -1.54
C ILE A 146 1.99 -1.02 -1.51
N ILE A 147 1.92 -0.23 -0.44
CA ILE A 147 1.04 0.93 -0.32
C ILE A 147 1.81 2.18 -0.75
N ILE A 148 1.25 2.94 -1.66
CA ILE A 148 1.84 4.14 -2.25
C ILE A 148 0.99 5.33 -1.82
N ASP A 149 1.46 6.10 -0.82
CA ASP A 149 0.77 7.30 -0.36
C ASP A 149 1.05 8.47 -1.27
N GLU A 150 0.04 9.32 -1.48
CA GLU A 150 0.06 10.45 -2.42
C GLU A 150 0.54 10.03 -3.82
N SER A 151 -0.08 8.99 -4.36
CA SER A 151 0.26 8.41 -5.66
C SER A 151 -0.08 9.37 -6.82
N HIS A 152 0.93 10.09 -7.31
CA HIS A 152 0.83 11.00 -8.43
C HIS A 152 2.02 10.86 -9.40
N ARG A 153 1.86 11.38 -10.62
CA ARG A 153 2.74 11.18 -11.78
C ARG A 153 4.25 11.24 -11.52
N SER A 154 4.71 12.22 -10.74
CA SER A 154 6.14 12.45 -10.53
C SER A 154 6.82 11.26 -9.85
N ILE A 155 6.09 10.53 -9.00
CA ILE A 155 6.58 9.36 -8.28
C ILE A 155 6.85 8.20 -9.24
N PHE A 156 5.92 7.88 -10.11
CA PHE A 156 6.06 6.73 -11.02
C PHE A 156 7.16 6.92 -12.05
N LYS A 157 7.34 8.14 -12.54
CA LYS A 157 8.42 8.44 -13.48
C LYS A 157 9.79 8.41 -12.82
N LYS A 158 9.92 9.03 -11.63
CA LYS A 158 11.19 9.20 -10.93
C LYS A 158 11.66 7.91 -10.25
N TYR A 159 10.72 7.12 -9.71
CA TYR A 159 11.00 5.94 -8.89
C TYR A 159 10.53 4.63 -9.53
N ARG A 160 10.44 4.62 -10.86
CA ARG A 160 9.99 3.46 -11.65
C ARG A 160 10.72 2.16 -11.27
N ALA A 161 12.02 2.25 -11.03
CA ALA A 161 12.85 1.10 -10.66
C ALA A 161 12.34 0.36 -9.41
N ILE A 162 11.73 1.05 -8.43
CA ILE A 162 11.16 0.42 -7.24
C ILE A 162 10.01 -0.51 -7.63
N PHE A 163 9.10 0.00 -8.47
CA PHE A 163 7.89 -0.70 -8.86
C PHE A 163 8.13 -1.83 -9.87
N GLU A 164 9.22 -1.75 -10.62
CA GLU A 164 9.68 -2.82 -11.52
C GLU A 164 10.46 -3.91 -10.76
N TYR A 165 11.10 -3.54 -9.65
CA TYR A 165 11.91 -4.46 -8.86
C TYR A 165 11.06 -5.44 -8.05
N PHE A 166 10.02 -4.95 -7.35
CA PHE A 166 9.23 -5.78 -6.46
C PHE A 166 8.06 -6.46 -7.17
N ASP A 167 7.92 -7.78 -6.94
CA ASP A 167 6.74 -8.55 -7.37
C ASP A 167 5.67 -8.56 -6.26
N ALA A 168 4.86 -7.50 -6.21
CA ALA A 168 3.87 -7.27 -5.15
C ALA A 168 2.53 -6.77 -5.71
N PHE A 169 1.46 -6.92 -4.92
CA PHE A 169 0.25 -6.12 -5.11
C PHE A 169 0.58 -4.65 -4.82
N MET A 170 -0.02 -3.73 -5.58
CA MET A 170 0.21 -2.29 -5.41
C MET A 170 -1.11 -1.57 -5.19
N VAL A 171 -1.19 -0.76 -4.14
CA VAL A 171 -2.36 0.05 -3.81
C VAL A 171 -1.92 1.50 -3.67
N GLY A 172 -2.35 2.34 -4.60
CA GLY A 172 -2.14 3.78 -4.57
C GLY A 172 -3.24 4.48 -3.78
N LEU A 173 -2.84 5.43 -2.95
CA LEU A 173 -3.73 6.33 -2.21
C LEU A 173 -3.51 7.75 -2.73
N THR A 174 -4.58 8.44 -3.09
CA THR A 174 -4.49 9.85 -3.47
C THR A 174 -5.71 10.63 -2.99
N ALA A 175 -5.48 11.89 -2.60
CA ALA A 175 -6.55 12.84 -2.33
C ALA A 175 -6.95 13.66 -3.57
N THR A 176 -6.20 13.55 -4.67
CA THR A 176 -6.52 14.25 -5.91
C THR A 176 -7.84 13.72 -6.47
N PRO A 177 -8.82 14.59 -6.76
CA PRO A 177 -10.10 14.17 -7.36
C PRO A 177 -9.88 13.34 -8.62
N LYS A 178 -10.75 12.35 -8.86
CA LYS A 178 -10.61 11.43 -9.99
C LYS A 178 -10.49 12.11 -11.36
N THR A 179 -11.12 13.29 -11.52
CA THR A 179 -11.05 14.12 -12.73
C THR A 179 -9.68 14.77 -12.93
N ASP A 180 -8.95 15.01 -11.85
CA ASP A 180 -7.68 15.74 -11.83
C ASP A 180 -6.48 14.78 -11.72
N VAL A 181 -6.74 13.47 -11.51
CA VAL A 181 -5.70 12.45 -11.54
C VAL A 181 -5.16 12.32 -12.95
N ASP A 182 -3.85 12.47 -13.07
CA ASP A 182 -3.14 12.43 -14.34
C ASP A 182 -3.25 11.04 -15.01
N ARG A 183 -3.38 11.04 -16.33
CA ARG A 183 -3.51 9.84 -17.17
C ARG A 183 -2.40 8.81 -16.91
N ASN A 184 -1.16 9.25 -16.72
CA ASN A 184 -0.06 8.30 -16.47
C ASN A 184 -0.20 7.57 -15.11
N THR A 185 -0.90 8.14 -14.14
CA THR A 185 -1.24 7.47 -12.89
C THR A 185 -2.23 6.35 -13.15
N TYR A 186 -3.27 6.60 -13.94
CA TYR A 186 -4.21 5.56 -14.36
C TYR A 186 -3.53 4.47 -15.19
N ASP A 187 -2.66 4.84 -16.12
CA ASP A 187 -1.89 3.89 -16.93
C ASP A 187 -0.99 3.01 -16.05
N PHE A 188 -0.35 3.57 -15.01
CA PHE A 188 0.44 2.81 -14.06
C PHE A 188 -0.40 1.78 -13.29
N PHE A 189 -1.59 2.17 -12.84
CA PHE A 189 -2.51 1.26 -12.12
C PHE A 189 -3.33 0.37 -13.05
N GLU A 190 -3.10 0.42 -14.36
CA GLU A 190 -3.77 -0.41 -15.37
C GLU A 190 -5.29 -0.26 -15.35
N THR A 191 -5.77 0.95 -15.03
CA THR A 191 -7.20 1.30 -14.98
C THR A 191 -7.56 2.29 -16.08
N ALA A 192 -8.83 2.30 -16.48
CA ALA A 192 -9.31 3.29 -17.45
C ALA A 192 -9.22 4.71 -16.87
N HIS A 193 -8.91 5.68 -17.73
CA HIS A 193 -8.82 7.09 -17.32
C HIS A 193 -10.13 7.55 -16.67
N GLY A 194 -10.02 8.14 -15.47
CA GLY A 194 -11.18 8.59 -14.70
C GLY A 194 -11.92 7.49 -13.95
N VAL A 195 -11.44 6.22 -14.01
CA VAL A 195 -12.08 5.06 -13.35
C VAL A 195 -11.10 4.44 -12.35
N PRO A 196 -10.93 4.99 -11.14
CA PRO A 196 -10.13 4.36 -10.10
C PRO A 196 -10.82 3.08 -9.58
N THR A 197 -10.09 2.26 -8.82
CA THR A 197 -10.66 1.08 -8.14
C THR A 197 -11.81 1.49 -7.21
N TYR A 198 -11.64 2.58 -6.48
CA TYR A 198 -12.71 3.16 -5.65
C TYR A 198 -12.54 4.69 -5.55
N PRO A 199 -13.56 5.47 -5.93
CA PRO A 199 -13.59 6.91 -5.72
C PRO A 199 -14.42 7.29 -4.50
N TYR A 200 -13.87 8.03 -3.57
CA TYR A 200 -14.57 8.74 -2.51
C TYR A 200 -14.03 10.17 -2.44
N ASP A 201 -14.44 10.97 -3.41
CA ASP A 201 -14.03 12.37 -3.53
C ASP A 201 -14.86 13.30 -2.64
N TYR A 202 -14.49 14.58 -2.65
CA TYR A 202 -15.14 15.59 -1.81
C TYR A 202 -16.63 15.77 -2.13
N GLU A 203 -17.04 15.60 -3.38
CA GLU A 203 -18.45 15.72 -3.80
C GLU A 203 -19.30 14.60 -3.20
N THR A 204 -18.77 13.39 -3.13
CA THR A 204 -19.41 12.23 -2.50
C THR A 204 -19.41 12.32 -0.97
N ALA A 205 -18.39 12.96 -0.38
CA ALA A 205 -18.22 13.06 1.07
C ALA A 205 -19.18 14.09 1.74
N VAL A 206 -19.74 15.03 0.96
CA VAL A 206 -20.60 16.12 1.45
C VAL A 206 -22.10 15.79 1.30
N GLN A 207 -22.44 14.71 0.61
CA GLN A 207 -23.82 14.17 0.55
C GLN A 207 -24.08 13.23 1.72
#